data_b7b0f8a08ff0566df7c83ab047378031
#
_entry.id   b7b0f8a08ff0566df7c83ab047378031
#
_cell.length_a   1.000
_cell.length_b   1.000
_cell.length_c   1.000
_cell.angle_alpha   90.00
_cell.angle_beta   90.00
_cell.angle_gamma   90.00
#
_symmetry.space_group_name_H-M   'P 1'
#
loop_
_entity.id
_entity.type
_entity.pdbx_description
1 polymer ?
#
loop_
_entity_poly.entity_id
_entity_poly.type
_entity_poly.pdbx_seq_one_letter_code
_entity_poly.pdbx_strand_id
1 'polypeptide(L)'
;DREVWRTGFPRHDHLHSLLGRERDSILLAPTWDPEVSRALECDPDAVGLLSALYRPWLELAAGLTQAGHRTVLFAHPKLVLHAPEWFRALGVPAVTGHDLPETLVRSWAVVSDRSSVLDEGMIAGCVGIVWDPRGRPDTDRYRARHEAIGAIGADTSAQVHQAVGDVVAGRVTAPEDLLLLDAGACARLTALLRRDMI
;
A
#
# COMPACT_ATOMS: atom_id res chain seq x y z
N ASP A 1 23.35 3.53 28.62
CA ASP A 1 22.09 2.91 28.16
C ASP A 1 21.37 3.89 27.26
N ARG A 2 20.90 3.42 26.08
CA ARG A 2 20.10 4.25 25.20
C ARG A 2 18.63 4.05 25.55
N GLU A 3 17.93 5.13 25.91
CA GLU A 3 16.49 5.09 26.11
C GLU A 3 15.77 4.89 24.76
N VAL A 4 14.87 3.91 24.71
CA VAL A 4 14.03 3.65 23.53
C VAL A 4 12.64 4.22 23.79
N TRP A 5 12.25 5.21 23.01
CA TRP A 5 10.95 5.87 23.13
C TRP A 5 9.91 5.17 22.25
N ARG A 6 8.80 4.75 22.83
CA ARG A 6 7.65 4.19 22.13
C ARG A 6 6.64 5.29 21.84
N THR A 7 6.85 6.03 20.77
CA THR A 7 5.99 7.17 20.40
C THR A 7 4.91 6.84 19.39
N GLY A 8 5.01 5.71 18.69
CA GLY A 8 4.24 5.45 17.47
C GLY A 8 4.84 6.22 16.28
N PHE A 9 4.10 6.24 15.17
CA PHE A 9 4.53 6.92 13.95
C PHE A 9 3.71 8.20 13.73
N PRO A 10 4.31 9.41 13.77
CA PRO A 10 3.61 10.67 13.56
C PRO A 10 2.72 10.74 12.32
N ARG A 11 3.13 10.10 11.23
CA ARG A 11 2.33 10.03 9.98
C ARG A 11 1.00 9.29 10.15
N HIS A 12 0.89 8.40 11.15
CA HIS A 12 -0.34 7.67 11.43
C HIS A 12 -1.37 8.51 12.20
N ASP A 13 -0.97 9.61 12.86
CA ASP A 13 -1.91 10.51 13.52
C ASP A 13 -2.90 11.11 12.51
N HIS A 14 -2.41 11.48 11.31
CA HIS A 14 -3.27 11.96 10.24
C HIS A 14 -4.18 10.84 9.70
N LEU A 15 -3.62 9.66 9.45
CA LEU A 15 -4.41 8.50 9.00
C LEU A 15 -5.53 8.18 9.99
N HIS A 16 -5.23 8.20 11.30
CA HIS A 16 -6.19 7.96 12.35
C HIS A 16 -7.34 8.99 12.35
N SER A 17 -7.05 10.26 12.06
CA SER A 17 -8.07 11.32 11.98
C SER A 17 -9.07 11.14 10.83
N LEU A 18 -8.75 10.29 9.85
CA LEU A 18 -9.58 9.99 8.67
C LEU A 18 -10.40 8.71 8.82
N LEU A 19 -10.18 7.91 9.88
CA LEU A 19 -10.91 6.64 10.08
C LEU A 19 -12.43 6.84 10.13
N GLY A 20 -13.17 5.78 9.78
CA GLY A 20 -14.64 5.80 9.76
C GLY A 20 -15.25 6.29 8.45
N ARG A 21 -14.45 6.52 7.41
CA ARG A 21 -14.96 6.80 6.06
C ARG A 21 -15.59 5.54 5.45
N GLU A 22 -16.60 5.75 4.61
CA GLU A 22 -17.18 4.66 3.82
C GLU A 22 -16.15 4.09 2.84
N ARG A 23 -16.06 2.76 2.79
CA ARG A 23 -15.12 2.06 1.90
C ARG A 23 -15.77 1.84 0.55
N ASP A 24 -15.03 2.10 -0.52
CA ASP A 24 -15.54 2.05 -1.89
C ASP A 24 -14.53 1.54 -2.93
N SER A 25 -13.30 1.22 -2.52
CA SER A 25 -12.21 0.91 -3.47
C SER A 25 -11.29 -0.22 -3.02
N ILE A 26 -10.49 -0.69 -3.96
CA ILE A 26 -9.35 -1.59 -3.77
C ILE A 26 -8.10 -0.84 -4.17
N LEU A 27 -7.11 -0.78 -3.29
CA LEU A 27 -5.83 -0.14 -3.56
C LEU A 27 -4.78 -1.17 -4.00
N LEU A 28 -4.19 -0.95 -5.15
CA LEU A 28 -3.03 -1.70 -5.63
C LEU A 28 -1.77 -0.88 -5.38
N ALA A 29 -0.84 -1.40 -4.61
CA ALA A 29 0.36 -0.69 -4.17
C ALA A 29 1.65 -1.47 -4.53
N PRO A 30 2.03 -1.53 -5.82
CA PRO A 30 3.28 -2.15 -6.25
C PRO A 30 4.48 -1.43 -5.65
N THR A 31 5.47 -2.19 -5.20
CA THR A 31 6.72 -1.62 -4.70
C THR A 31 7.52 -1.00 -5.83
N TRP A 32 8.01 0.21 -5.60
CA TRP A 32 8.96 0.85 -6.49
C TRP A 32 10.28 0.07 -6.56
N ASP A 33 10.77 -0.14 -7.79
CA ASP A 33 12.02 -0.84 -8.03
C ASP A 33 13.18 0.16 -8.19
N PRO A 34 14.21 0.11 -7.30
CA PRO A 34 15.36 1.00 -7.40
C PRO A 34 16.18 0.84 -8.70
N GLU A 35 16.14 -0.35 -9.33
CA GLU A 35 16.85 -0.57 -10.59
C GLU A 35 16.15 0.16 -11.73
N VAL A 36 14.82 0.17 -11.73
CA VAL A 36 14.02 0.97 -12.68
C VAL A 36 14.29 2.47 -12.49
N SER A 37 14.43 2.94 -11.22
CA SER A 37 14.83 4.33 -10.95
C SER A 37 16.12 4.69 -11.63
N ARG A 38 17.15 3.85 -11.42
CA ARG A 38 18.47 4.04 -12.01
C ARG A 38 18.44 4.01 -13.55
N ALA A 39 17.70 3.07 -14.12
CA ALA A 39 17.57 2.96 -15.56
C ALA A 39 16.94 4.23 -16.15
N LEU A 40 15.87 4.74 -15.56
CA LEU A 40 15.19 5.97 -16.02
C LEU A 40 16.01 7.23 -15.82
N GLU A 41 16.89 7.28 -14.82
CA GLU A 41 17.82 8.39 -14.61
C GLU A 41 18.93 8.42 -15.68
N CYS A 42 19.33 7.26 -16.21
CA CYS A 42 20.40 7.10 -17.20
C CYS A 42 19.88 7.10 -18.64
N ASP A 43 18.66 6.62 -18.87
CA ASP A 43 18.08 6.41 -20.19
C ASP A 43 16.56 6.67 -20.16
N PRO A 44 16.09 7.78 -20.72
CA PRO A 44 14.66 8.07 -20.83
C PRO A 44 13.86 7.00 -21.61
N ASP A 45 14.50 6.26 -22.50
CA ASP A 45 13.84 5.19 -23.28
C ASP A 45 13.63 3.91 -22.46
N ALA A 46 14.19 3.83 -21.24
CA ALA A 46 13.93 2.74 -20.28
C ALA A 46 12.46 2.66 -19.80
N VAL A 47 11.57 3.53 -20.28
CA VAL A 47 10.11 3.49 -20.03
C VAL A 47 9.49 2.13 -20.36
N GLY A 48 10.06 1.39 -21.33
CA GLY A 48 9.66 0.00 -21.63
C GLY A 48 9.75 -0.95 -20.43
N LEU A 49 10.70 -0.73 -19.51
CA LEU A 49 10.85 -1.49 -18.27
C LEU A 49 9.67 -1.26 -17.33
N LEU A 50 9.16 -0.03 -17.25
CA LEU A 50 7.95 0.28 -16.48
C LEU A 50 6.75 -0.52 -16.99
N SER A 51 6.55 -0.56 -18.30
CA SER A 51 5.45 -1.29 -18.90
C SER A 51 5.52 -2.78 -18.55
N ALA A 52 6.69 -3.40 -18.59
CA ALA A 52 6.89 -4.79 -18.20
C ALA A 52 6.61 -5.01 -16.70
N LEU A 53 7.12 -4.09 -15.83
CA LEU A 53 6.99 -4.17 -14.38
C LEU A 53 5.54 -4.02 -13.91
N TYR A 54 4.81 -3.07 -14.51
CA TYR A 54 3.46 -2.73 -14.08
C TYR A 54 2.37 -3.52 -14.81
N ARG A 55 2.68 -4.21 -15.92
CA ARG A 55 1.70 -4.99 -16.69
C ARG A 55 0.83 -5.91 -15.83
N PRO A 56 1.38 -6.77 -14.95
CA PRO A 56 0.54 -7.66 -14.14
C PRO A 56 -0.42 -6.89 -13.21
N TRP A 57 0.01 -5.75 -12.71
CA TRP A 57 -0.82 -4.89 -11.86
C TRP A 57 -1.94 -4.20 -12.63
N LEU A 58 -1.68 -3.78 -13.86
CA LEU A 58 -2.68 -3.18 -14.75
C LEU A 58 -3.69 -4.23 -15.21
N GLU A 59 -3.24 -5.46 -15.51
CA GLU A 59 -4.12 -6.59 -15.83
C GLU A 59 -5.01 -6.95 -14.64
N LEU A 60 -4.46 -6.99 -13.42
CA LEU A 60 -5.23 -7.18 -12.20
C LEU A 60 -6.26 -6.06 -12.01
N ALA A 61 -5.84 -4.78 -12.16
CA ALA A 61 -6.74 -3.64 -12.05
C ALA A 61 -7.91 -3.71 -13.04
N ALA A 62 -7.63 -4.06 -14.29
CA ALA A 62 -8.65 -4.23 -15.31
C ALA A 62 -9.63 -5.35 -14.95
N GLY A 63 -9.13 -6.51 -14.51
CA GLY A 63 -9.97 -7.65 -14.09
C GLY A 63 -10.85 -7.31 -12.89
N LEU A 64 -10.31 -6.65 -11.86
CA LEU A 64 -11.08 -6.20 -10.70
C LEU A 64 -12.14 -5.17 -11.09
N THR A 65 -11.82 -4.25 -11.99
CA THR A 65 -12.79 -3.27 -12.51
C THR A 65 -13.90 -3.93 -13.29
N GLN A 66 -13.59 -4.94 -14.15
CA GLN A 66 -14.59 -5.72 -14.86
C GLN A 66 -15.50 -6.52 -13.90
N ALA A 67 -14.98 -6.94 -12.75
CA ALA A 67 -15.74 -7.58 -11.69
C ALA A 67 -16.60 -6.59 -10.86
N GLY A 68 -16.59 -5.29 -11.21
CA GLY A 68 -17.40 -4.26 -10.58
C GLY A 68 -16.73 -3.56 -9.38
N HIS A 69 -15.43 -3.81 -9.14
CA HIS A 69 -14.70 -3.16 -8.05
C HIS A 69 -14.01 -1.88 -8.53
N ARG A 70 -14.21 -0.77 -7.82
CA ARG A 70 -13.43 0.44 -8.04
C ARG A 70 -11.99 0.17 -7.62
N THR A 71 -11.07 0.23 -8.58
CA THR A 71 -9.65 -0.07 -8.36
C THR A 71 -8.82 1.19 -8.52
N VAL A 72 -7.89 1.42 -7.61
CA VAL A 72 -6.98 2.57 -7.59
C VAL A 72 -5.54 2.06 -7.51
N LEU A 73 -4.64 2.62 -8.31
CA LEU A 73 -3.21 2.30 -8.29
C LEU A 73 -2.45 3.35 -7.47
N PHE A 74 -1.66 2.93 -6.50
CA PHE A 74 -0.69 3.82 -5.86
C PHE A 74 0.55 3.96 -6.75
N ALA A 75 0.80 5.19 -7.17
CA ALA A 75 1.99 5.54 -7.92
C ALA A 75 3.05 6.11 -6.99
N HIS A 76 4.19 5.43 -6.92
CA HIS A 76 5.32 5.93 -6.15
C HIS A 76 5.73 7.33 -6.68
N PRO A 77 6.08 8.31 -5.83
CA PRO A 77 6.42 9.68 -6.27
C PRO A 77 7.51 9.75 -7.34
N LYS A 78 8.49 8.83 -7.28
CA LYS A 78 9.53 8.75 -8.32
C LYS A 78 8.99 8.36 -9.70
N LEU A 79 7.93 7.56 -9.77
CA LEU A 79 7.30 7.24 -11.05
C LEU A 79 6.73 8.49 -11.71
N VAL A 80 6.05 9.33 -10.93
CA VAL A 80 5.48 10.59 -11.42
C VAL A 80 6.59 11.56 -11.84
N LEU A 81 7.71 11.56 -11.12
CA LEU A 81 8.85 12.42 -11.39
C LEU A 81 9.60 12.02 -12.68
N HIS A 82 9.90 10.73 -12.86
CA HIS A 82 10.77 10.25 -13.95
C HIS A 82 10.00 9.85 -15.22
N ALA A 83 8.73 9.51 -15.11
CA ALA A 83 7.90 9.07 -16.23
C ALA A 83 6.48 9.65 -16.20
N PRO A 84 6.31 10.99 -16.19
CA PRO A 84 5.01 11.62 -16.02
C PRO A 84 4.04 11.32 -17.16
N GLU A 85 4.51 11.18 -18.39
CA GLU A 85 3.69 10.84 -19.56
C GLU A 85 3.17 9.42 -19.47
N TRP A 86 4.05 8.47 -19.11
CA TRP A 86 3.68 7.09 -18.90
C TRP A 86 2.62 6.97 -17.80
N PHE A 87 2.82 7.69 -16.69
CA PHE A 87 1.87 7.73 -15.57
C PHE A 87 0.49 8.24 -16.02
N ARG A 88 0.43 9.33 -16.82
CA ARG A 88 -0.84 9.84 -17.34
C ARG A 88 -1.54 8.88 -18.31
N ALA A 89 -0.78 8.02 -18.98
CA ALA A 89 -1.30 7.05 -19.95
C ALA A 89 -1.73 5.71 -19.33
N LEU A 90 -1.68 5.53 -17.99
CA LEU A 90 -1.98 4.25 -17.33
C LEU A 90 -3.39 3.72 -17.59
N GLY A 91 -4.37 4.58 -17.87
CA GLY A 91 -5.75 4.15 -18.12
C GLY A 91 -6.51 3.63 -16.89
N VAL A 92 -5.90 3.69 -15.69
CA VAL A 92 -6.52 3.34 -14.41
C VAL A 92 -6.44 4.53 -13.46
N PRO A 93 -7.42 4.72 -12.55
CA PRO A 93 -7.32 5.73 -11.50
C PRO A 93 -6.05 5.51 -10.69
N ALA A 94 -5.27 6.56 -10.51
CA ALA A 94 -4.02 6.46 -9.76
C ALA A 94 -3.89 7.63 -8.77
N VAL A 95 -3.26 7.34 -7.62
CA VAL A 95 -3.01 8.29 -6.55
C VAL A 95 -1.53 8.37 -6.21
N THR A 96 -1.12 9.49 -5.69
CA THR A 96 0.23 9.75 -5.21
C THR A 96 0.28 9.77 -3.68
N GLY A 97 1.47 9.97 -3.11
CA GLY A 97 1.65 9.97 -1.66
C GLY A 97 0.79 10.97 -0.90
N HIS A 98 0.40 12.11 -1.53
CA HIS A 98 -0.45 13.12 -0.89
C HIS A 98 -1.87 12.58 -0.61
N ASP A 99 -2.44 11.86 -1.57
CA ASP A 99 -3.82 11.36 -1.50
C ASP A 99 -3.90 9.96 -0.88
N LEU A 100 -2.74 9.36 -0.55
CA LEU A 100 -2.66 8.00 -0.03
C LEU A 100 -3.44 7.79 1.27
N PRO A 101 -3.34 8.65 2.30
CA PRO A 101 -4.06 8.45 3.57
C PRO A 101 -5.58 8.37 3.37
N GLU A 102 -6.14 9.27 2.56
CA GLU A 102 -7.58 9.27 2.27
C GLU A 102 -7.99 8.04 1.46
N THR A 103 -7.16 7.62 0.51
CA THR A 103 -7.40 6.41 -0.29
C THR A 103 -7.36 5.16 0.57
N LEU A 104 -6.43 5.06 1.52
CA LEU A 104 -6.32 3.92 2.44
C LEU A 104 -7.59 3.75 3.26
N VAL A 105 -8.08 4.80 3.92
CA VAL A 105 -9.28 4.70 4.77
C VAL A 105 -10.55 4.38 3.98
N ARG A 106 -10.56 4.65 2.67
CA ARG A 106 -11.65 4.32 1.75
C ARG A 106 -11.48 2.96 1.07
N SER A 107 -10.37 2.27 1.28
CA SER A 107 -10.13 0.98 0.64
C SER A 107 -10.62 -0.19 1.52
N TRP A 108 -11.29 -1.17 0.89
CA TRP A 108 -11.61 -2.45 1.50
C TRP A 108 -10.36 -3.30 1.70
N ALA A 109 -9.51 -3.31 0.70
CA ALA A 109 -8.26 -4.07 0.71
C ALA A 109 -7.12 -3.27 0.08
N VAL A 110 -5.90 -3.59 0.51
CA VAL A 110 -4.64 -3.16 -0.11
C VAL A 110 -3.92 -4.40 -0.62
N VAL A 111 -3.64 -4.42 -1.93
CA VAL A 111 -2.86 -5.48 -2.57
C VAL A 111 -1.44 -4.96 -2.81
N SER A 112 -0.45 -5.63 -2.31
CA SER A 112 0.94 -5.21 -2.46
C SER A 112 1.89 -6.41 -2.51
N ASP A 113 3.05 -6.21 -3.08
CA ASP A 113 4.13 -7.20 -3.06
C ASP A 113 5.02 -7.05 -1.80
N ARG A 114 5.61 -5.86 -1.56
CA ARG A 114 6.54 -5.60 -0.43
C ARG A 114 6.51 -4.13 0.02
N SER A 115 5.50 -3.37 -0.35
CA SER A 115 5.42 -1.96 0.02
C SER A 115 4.97 -1.77 1.46
N SER A 116 5.56 -0.82 2.18
CA SER A 116 5.07 -0.37 3.50
C SER A 116 3.65 0.21 3.46
N VAL A 117 3.12 0.50 2.28
CA VAL A 117 1.72 0.89 2.09
C VAL A 117 0.77 -0.22 2.56
N LEU A 118 1.19 -1.50 2.50
CA LEU A 118 0.42 -2.61 3.06
C LEU A 118 0.24 -2.45 4.57
N ASP A 119 1.34 -2.17 5.31
CA ASP A 119 1.28 -1.95 6.76
C ASP A 119 0.34 -0.78 7.09
N GLU A 120 0.47 0.34 6.36
CA GLU A 120 -0.39 1.52 6.56
C GLU A 120 -1.86 1.22 6.26
N GLY A 121 -2.13 0.42 5.23
CA GLY A 121 -3.48 -0.04 4.89
C GLY A 121 -4.10 -0.92 5.98
N MET A 122 -3.35 -1.89 6.49
CA MET A 122 -3.82 -2.76 7.56
C MET A 122 -4.12 -1.96 8.84
N ILE A 123 -3.27 -0.99 9.17
CA ILE A 123 -3.50 -0.03 10.27
C ILE A 123 -4.76 0.81 10.04
N ALA A 124 -5.05 1.19 8.80
CA ALA A 124 -6.28 1.89 8.41
C ALA A 124 -7.52 0.97 8.38
N GLY A 125 -7.37 -0.31 8.74
CA GLY A 125 -8.43 -1.31 8.74
C GLY A 125 -8.76 -1.90 7.37
N CYS A 126 -7.85 -1.79 6.41
CA CYS A 126 -7.94 -2.57 5.17
C CYS A 126 -7.53 -4.02 5.42
N VAL A 127 -8.07 -4.95 4.65
CA VAL A 127 -7.49 -6.29 4.56
C VAL A 127 -6.23 -6.20 3.70
N GLY A 128 -5.09 -6.65 4.23
CA GLY A 128 -3.85 -6.77 3.49
C GLY A 128 -3.86 -8.01 2.60
N ILE A 129 -3.45 -7.87 1.33
CA ILE A 129 -3.27 -8.99 0.40
C ILE A 129 -1.84 -8.90 -0.14
N VAL A 130 -1.02 -9.91 0.13
CA VAL A 130 0.35 -9.99 -0.37
C VAL A 130 0.37 -10.78 -1.67
N TRP A 131 0.72 -10.11 -2.77
CA TRP A 131 0.84 -10.70 -4.09
C TRP A 131 2.05 -10.15 -4.83
N ASP A 132 3.00 -11.02 -5.18
CA ASP A 132 4.15 -10.64 -6.01
C ASP A 132 4.10 -11.36 -7.36
N PRO A 133 3.67 -10.67 -8.43
CA PRO A 133 3.60 -11.26 -9.77
C PRO A 133 4.98 -11.62 -10.35
N ARG A 134 6.07 -11.16 -9.72
CA ARG A 134 7.45 -11.42 -10.14
C ARG A 134 8.09 -12.62 -9.43
N GLY A 135 7.49 -13.10 -8.34
CA GLY A 135 7.99 -14.25 -7.59
C GLY A 135 9.39 -14.03 -6.98
N ARG A 136 9.65 -12.84 -6.42
CA ARG A 136 10.96 -12.53 -5.84
C ARG A 136 11.20 -13.31 -4.55
N PRO A 137 12.40 -13.85 -4.31
CA PRO A 137 12.70 -14.74 -3.17
C PRO A 137 12.43 -14.10 -1.79
N ASP A 138 12.60 -12.80 -1.66
CA ASP A 138 12.41 -12.08 -0.40
C ASP A 138 10.92 -11.77 -0.10
N THR A 139 10.03 -11.96 -1.07
CA THR A 139 8.59 -11.81 -0.88
C THR A 139 8.01 -12.86 0.05
N ASP A 140 8.53 -14.08 0.06
CA ASP A 140 8.05 -15.15 0.94
C ASP A 140 8.22 -14.79 2.42
N ARG A 141 9.35 -14.20 2.78
CA ARG A 141 9.58 -13.72 4.15
C ARG A 141 8.66 -12.56 4.51
N TYR A 142 8.43 -11.64 3.57
CA TYR A 142 7.51 -10.53 3.74
C TYR A 142 6.08 -11.05 3.91
N ARG A 143 5.65 -11.98 3.05
CA ARG A 143 4.33 -12.63 3.11
C ARG A 143 4.11 -13.32 4.45
N ALA A 144 5.00 -14.22 4.87
CA ALA A 144 4.87 -14.94 6.13
C ALA A 144 4.73 -14.03 7.35
N ARG A 145 5.46 -12.89 7.35
CA ARG A 145 5.33 -11.87 8.40
C ARG A 145 3.94 -11.25 8.43
N HIS A 146 3.38 -10.93 7.25
CA HIS A 146 2.08 -10.24 7.17
C HIS A 146 0.91 -11.20 7.36
N GLU A 147 1.02 -12.45 6.91
CA GLU A 147 0.05 -13.51 7.21
C GLU A 147 -0.06 -13.75 8.72
N ALA A 148 1.06 -13.69 9.46
CA ALA A 148 1.07 -13.81 10.91
C ALA A 148 0.29 -12.71 11.65
N ILE A 149 0.01 -11.59 10.98
CA ILE A 149 -0.81 -10.48 11.50
C ILE A 149 -2.13 -10.31 10.72
N GLY A 150 -2.56 -11.35 9.98
CA GLY A 150 -3.88 -11.42 9.36
C GLY A 150 -3.98 -10.93 7.91
N ALA A 151 -2.87 -10.74 7.20
CA ALA A 151 -2.92 -10.55 5.75
C ALA A 151 -3.19 -11.88 5.02
N ILE A 152 -3.66 -11.78 3.79
CA ILE A 152 -3.88 -12.92 2.89
C ILE A 152 -2.70 -13.03 1.92
N GLY A 153 -2.07 -14.20 1.84
CA GLY A 153 -1.11 -14.52 0.78
C GLY A 153 -1.82 -14.97 -0.48
N ALA A 154 -1.36 -14.49 -1.64
CA ALA A 154 -1.85 -14.91 -2.95
C ALA A 154 -0.67 -15.22 -3.88
N ASP A 155 -0.73 -16.35 -4.60
CA ASP A 155 0.26 -16.76 -5.58
C ASP A 155 -0.12 -16.35 -7.00
N THR A 156 -1.41 -16.21 -7.25
CA THR A 156 -1.97 -15.90 -8.57
C THR A 156 -2.94 -14.72 -8.51
N SER A 157 -3.12 -14.05 -9.64
CA SER A 157 -4.15 -13.00 -9.77
C SER A 157 -5.57 -13.54 -9.49
N ALA A 158 -5.85 -14.80 -9.82
CA ALA A 158 -7.13 -15.44 -9.52
C ALA A 158 -7.38 -15.52 -8.00
N GLN A 159 -6.36 -15.84 -7.21
CA GLN A 159 -6.46 -15.83 -5.75
C GLN A 159 -6.65 -14.42 -5.20
N VAL A 160 -6.02 -13.40 -5.80
CA VAL A 160 -6.29 -11.99 -5.45
C VAL A 160 -7.74 -11.63 -5.73
N HIS A 161 -8.29 -11.99 -6.90
CA HIS A 161 -9.71 -11.77 -7.22
C HIS A 161 -10.64 -12.43 -6.21
N GLN A 162 -10.37 -13.68 -5.84
CA GLN A 162 -11.16 -14.39 -4.83
C GLN A 162 -11.08 -13.67 -3.47
N ALA A 163 -9.88 -13.32 -3.02
CA ALA A 163 -9.69 -12.63 -1.74
C ALA A 163 -10.42 -11.28 -1.71
N VAL A 164 -10.32 -10.48 -2.77
CA VAL A 164 -11.05 -9.20 -2.89
C VAL A 164 -12.55 -9.42 -2.84
N GLY A 165 -13.07 -10.43 -3.54
CA GLY A 165 -14.49 -10.78 -3.51
C GLY A 165 -14.96 -11.19 -2.11
N ASP A 166 -14.14 -11.92 -1.35
CA ASP A 166 -14.44 -12.32 0.02
C ASP A 166 -14.44 -11.13 0.98
N VAL A 167 -13.49 -10.19 0.81
CA VAL A 167 -13.41 -8.96 1.60
C VAL A 167 -14.61 -8.06 1.35
N VAL A 168 -14.93 -7.76 0.10
CA VAL A 168 -16.07 -6.88 -0.25
C VAL A 168 -17.40 -7.48 0.18
N ALA A 169 -17.53 -8.81 0.17
CA ALA A 169 -18.71 -9.52 0.66
C ALA A 169 -18.76 -9.64 2.20
N GLY A 170 -17.78 -9.10 2.92
CA GLY A 170 -17.70 -9.17 4.38
C GLY A 170 -17.40 -10.57 4.95
N ARG A 171 -16.93 -11.50 4.11
CA ARG A 171 -16.51 -12.85 4.57
C ARG A 171 -15.13 -12.84 5.24
N VAL A 172 -14.32 -11.87 4.90
CA VAL A 172 -13.01 -11.61 5.53
C VAL A 172 -12.96 -10.15 5.95
N THR A 173 -12.51 -9.90 7.16
CA THR A 173 -12.36 -8.57 7.75
C THR A 173 -10.92 -8.33 8.19
N ALA A 174 -10.52 -7.07 8.27
CA ALA A 174 -9.24 -6.70 8.83
C ALA A 174 -9.16 -7.09 10.32
N PRO A 175 -7.99 -7.50 10.83
CA PRO A 175 -7.79 -7.78 12.24
C PRO A 175 -8.05 -6.52 13.09
N GLU A 176 -8.92 -6.64 14.10
CA GLU A 176 -9.26 -5.51 14.97
C GLU A 176 -8.07 -5.01 15.79
N ASP A 177 -7.17 -5.89 16.17
CA ASP A 177 -5.99 -5.56 17.00
C ASP A 177 -5.01 -4.62 16.30
N LEU A 178 -5.02 -4.53 14.96
CA LEU A 178 -4.17 -3.62 14.20
C LEU A 178 -4.73 -2.18 14.19
N LEU A 179 -6.03 -2.01 14.40
CA LEU A 179 -6.69 -0.70 14.51
C LEU A 179 -6.31 0.07 15.78
N LEU A 180 -5.64 -0.58 16.73
CA LEU A 180 -5.26 -0.01 18.04
C LEU A 180 -4.01 0.88 17.98
N LEU A 181 -3.60 1.34 16.81
CA LEU A 181 -2.57 2.38 16.72
C LEU A 181 -3.17 3.70 17.20
N ASP A 182 -2.92 3.92 18.46
CA ASP A 182 -3.22 5.09 19.23
C ASP A 182 -2.80 6.37 18.50
N ALA A 183 -3.74 7.26 18.24
CA ALA A 183 -3.47 8.62 17.81
C ALA A 183 -2.62 9.35 18.89
N GLY A 184 -1.83 10.32 18.45
CA GLY A 184 -1.06 11.16 19.39
C GLY A 184 0.44 10.85 19.44
N ALA A 185 0.99 10.18 18.41
CA ALA A 185 2.43 9.97 18.28
C ALA A 185 3.19 11.31 18.24
N CYS A 186 2.67 12.32 17.54
CA CYS A 186 3.24 13.67 17.51
C CYS A 186 3.27 14.31 18.90
N ALA A 187 2.19 14.19 19.66
CA ALA A 187 2.10 14.77 21.00
C ALA A 187 3.10 14.10 21.97
N ARG A 188 3.18 12.77 21.93
CA ARG A 188 4.15 12.00 22.74
C ARG A 188 5.59 12.37 22.40
N LEU A 189 5.92 12.41 21.11
CA LEU A 189 7.26 12.79 20.66
C LEU A 189 7.60 14.21 21.08
N THR A 190 6.69 15.17 20.94
CA THR A 190 6.89 16.56 21.36
C THR A 190 7.11 16.67 22.87
N ALA A 191 6.36 15.93 23.68
CA ALA A 191 6.52 15.92 25.13
C ALA A 191 7.90 15.37 25.54
N LEU A 192 8.37 14.29 24.89
CA LEU A 192 9.69 13.72 25.16
C LEU A 192 10.82 14.68 24.78
N LEU A 193 10.74 15.29 23.58
CA LEU A 193 11.75 16.25 23.14
C LEU A 193 11.83 17.46 24.06
N ARG A 194 10.70 17.96 24.57
CA ARG A 194 10.70 19.07 25.55
C ARG A 194 11.31 18.68 26.89
N ARG A 195 11.10 17.44 27.35
CA ARG A 195 11.70 16.94 28.60
C ARG A 195 13.21 16.92 28.52
N ASP A 196 13.78 16.52 27.39
CA ASP A 196 15.23 16.31 27.22
C ASP A 196 15.96 17.59 26.75
N MET A 197 15.24 18.67 26.45
CA MET A 197 15.82 19.99 26.09
C MET A 197 15.94 20.98 27.27
N ILE A 198 15.48 20.61 28.43
CA ILE A 198 15.59 21.41 29.70
C ILE A 198 16.62 20.76 30.61
#